data_167c9668064c6bd523fafc9233290259
#
_entry.id   167c9668064c6bd523fafc9233290259
#
_cell.length_a   1.000
_cell.length_b   1.000
_cell.length_c   1.000
_cell.angle_alpha   90.00
_cell.angle_beta   90.00
_cell.angle_gamma   90.00
#
_symmetry.space_group_name_H-M   'P 1'
#
loop_
_entity.id
_entity.type
_entity.pdbx_description
1 polymer ?
#
loop_
_entity_poly.entity_id
_entity_poly.type
_entity_poly.pdbx_seq_one_letter_code
_entity_poly.pdbx_strand_id
1 'polypeptide(L)'
;MAHNLHINDSISDRGNVTTGAASADFSVEKNDQAQSAGQTQGAGRVQGKPTVRKVASSWGARLGALVFWLVVWQIAAVVINQDIVLTSPIQTIQTLFSLAQLREFWVSIGLSLLRIFAGGALAFTVGSLLAFLSFKYKLIKILFEPLISTIKSIPVASFVILLLIWVRTPYLSISISFLMALPIIYIAVLEGLLSTDHQLIEMADVYQIHGWQRIKAIYLSQLMPSLKTATSLAMGFCWKSGIAAEVIGLPTFSIGEHLYNAKVYLDTPALFAWTLVVIVMSALGEKIVMRLVSWVAARLEKSCS
;
A
#
# COMPACT_ATOMS: atom_id res chain seq x y z
N MET A 1 -52.08 39.65 -11.54
CA MET A 1 -51.22 40.54 -12.34
C MET A 1 -50.17 39.64 -12.91
N ALA A 2 -50.29 38.91 -14.03
CA ALA A 2 -50.49 39.33 -15.41
C ALA A 2 -49.33 40.17 -15.96
N HIS A 3 -48.45 39.53 -16.73
CA HIS A 3 -47.93 39.89 -18.06
C HIS A 3 -46.81 38.89 -18.38
N ASN A 4 -46.94 37.90 -19.22
CA ASN A 4 -47.20 37.82 -20.65
C ASN A 4 -46.36 38.76 -21.53
N LEU A 5 -45.55 38.19 -22.41
CA LEU A 5 -45.48 38.37 -23.87
C LEU A 5 -44.18 37.72 -24.36
N HIS A 6 -44.30 36.67 -25.14
CA HIS A 6 -44.56 36.57 -26.60
C HIS A 6 -43.27 36.78 -27.44
N ILE A 7 -42.94 35.69 -28.19
CA ILE A 7 -42.98 35.56 -29.66
C ILE A 7 -41.73 36.13 -30.35
N ASN A 8 -41.00 35.44 -31.19
CA ASN A 8 -41.31 34.91 -32.50
C ASN A 8 -40.09 34.14 -33.04
N ASP A 9 -40.19 32.94 -33.51
CA ASP A 9 -40.34 32.53 -34.92
C ASP A 9 -39.58 33.37 -35.96
N SER A 10 -38.72 32.74 -36.71
CA SER A 10 -38.90 32.52 -38.14
C SER A 10 -37.60 32.09 -38.81
N ILE A 11 -37.72 30.94 -39.49
CA ILE A 11 -37.59 30.75 -40.95
C ILE A 11 -36.16 30.57 -41.42
N SER A 12 -35.80 29.30 -41.74
CA SER A 12 -35.79 28.73 -43.09
C SER A 12 -34.96 29.52 -44.10
N ASP A 13 -33.88 28.97 -44.59
CA ASP A 13 -33.80 28.65 -46.02
C ASP A 13 -32.56 27.78 -46.36
N ARG A 14 -32.84 26.70 -47.06
CA ARG A 14 -32.25 26.03 -48.17
C ARG A 14 -30.82 26.38 -48.60
N GLY A 15 -30.07 25.34 -48.78
CA GLY A 15 -28.86 25.35 -49.59
C GLY A 15 -28.37 23.94 -49.87
N ASN A 16 -29.05 23.27 -50.77
CA ASN A 16 -28.70 21.98 -51.36
C ASN A 16 -27.62 22.21 -52.43
N VAL A 17 -26.41 21.62 -52.32
CA VAL A 17 -25.51 21.37 -53.47
C VAL A 17 -24.76 20.08 -53.27
N THR A 18 -25.23 19.07 -53.90
CA THR A 18 -24.65 18.06 -54.81
C THR A 18 -23.17 17.69 -54.72
N THR A 19 -22.97 16.40 -54.51
CA THR A 19 -22.14 15.46 -55.28
C THR A 19 -20.65 15.77 -55.49
N GLY A 20 -19.84 14.80 -55.07
CA GLY A 20 -18.47 14.65 -55.49
C GLY A 20 -17.88 13.34 -54.96
N ALA A 21 -18.24 12.25 -55.57
CA ALA A 21 -17.55 10.97 -55.43
C ALA A 21 -16.15 11.07 -56.01
N ALA A 22 -15.16 10.66 -55.25
CA ALA A 22 -13.88 10.25 -55.81
C ALA A 22 -13.36 9.09 -54.98
N SER A 23 -13.65 7.93 -55.42
CA SER A 23 -12.97 6.69 -55.24
C SER A 23 -11.53 6.85 -55.77
N ALA A 24 -10.56 6.62 -54.94
CA ALA A 24 -9.19 6.34 -55.36
C ALA A 24 -8.76 4.99 -54.80
N ASP A 25 -8.97 4.04 -55.66
CA ASP A 25 -8.26 2.77 -55.76
C ASP A 25 -6.74 3.02 -55.69
N PHE A 26 -6.04 2.36 -54.82
CA PHE A 26 -4.59 2.21 -54.95
C PHE A 26 -4.25 0.73 -54.90
N SER A 27 -4.16 0.20 -56.11
CA SER A 27 -3.74 -1.14 -56.45
C SER A 27 -2.32 -1.42 -56.06
N VAL A 28 -2.17 -2.57 -55.48
CA VAL A 28 -1.06 -3.51 -55.55
C VAL A 28 -0.07 -3.23 -56.69
N GLU A 29 1.21 -2.96 -56.36
CA GLU A 29 2.29 -3.18 -57.26
C GLU A 29 3.33 -4.11 -56.57
N LYS A 30 3.24 -5.38 -56.96
CA LYS A 30 4.33 -6.38 -56.91
C LYS A 30 5.39 -5.90 -57.87
N ASN A 31 6.61 -5.83 -57.43
CA ASN A 31 7.74 -6.03 -58.33
C ASN A 31 8.86 -6.82 -57.66
N ASP A 32 8.97 -8.02 -58.13
CA ASP A 32 10.13 -8.88 -58.02
C ASP A 32 11.33 -8.20 -58.69
N GLN A 33 12.48 -8.21 -58.05
CA GLN A 33 13.72 -8.52 -58.78
C GLN A 33 14.80 -9.00 -57.82
N ALA A 34 15.22 -10.16 -58.14
CA ALA A 34 16.29 -10.91 -57.52
C ALA A 34 17.68 -10.41 -57.95
N GLN A 35 18.65 -10.78 -57.13
CA GLN A 35 20.07 -10.99 -57.43
C GLN A 35 20.98 -9.80 -57.61
N SER A 36 21.86 -9.60 -56.68
CA SER A 36 23.32 -9.78 -56.99
C SER A 36 24.15 -9.87 -55.71
N ALA A 37 25.00 -10.85 -55.71
CA ALA A 37 25.98 -11.14 -54.70
C ALA A 37 27.05 -10.03 -54.61
N GLY A 38 27.49 -9.76 -53.38
CA GLY A 38 28.60 -8.87 -53.10
C GLY A 38 29.04 -9.00 -51.64
N GLN A 39 30.01 -9.88 -51.44
CA GLN A 39 30.79 -10.01 -50.21
C GLN A 39 31.46 -8.65 -49.88
N THR A 40 31.30 -8.14 -48.70
CA THR A 40 32.36 -7.38 -48.04
C THR A 40 32.29 -7.65 -46.53
N GLN A 41 33.39 -8.08 -46.04
CA GLN A 41 33.75 -8.38 -44.67
C GLN A 41 33.70 -7.12 -43.78
N GLY A 42 33.33 -7.34 -42.55
CA GLY A 42 34.02 -6.70 -41.44
C GLY A 42 33.52 -5.34 -41.00
N ALA A 43 32.60 -5.33 -40.06
CA ALA A 43 32.65 -4.36 -38.96
C ALA A 43 31.89 -4.96 -37.77
N GLY A 44 32.64 -5.45 -36.83
CA GLY A 44 32.13 -5.92 -35.54
C GLY A 44 31.33 -4.82 -34.83
N ARG A 45 30.02 -4.96 -34.86
CA ARG A 45 29.13 -4.14 -34.04
C ARG A 45 29.25 -4.67 -32.62
N VAL A 46 30.20 -4.09 -31.89
CA VAL A 46 30.26 -4.21 -30.43
C VAL A 46 28.95 -3.64 -29.90
N GLN A 47 27.98 -4.49 -29.69
CA GLN A 47 26.85 -4.20 -28.84
C GLN A 47 27.40 -4.03 -27.42
N GLY A 48 27.81 -2.84 -27.08
CA GLY A 48 28.03 -2.41 -25.70
C GLY A 48 26.71 -2.61 -24.97
N LYS A 49 26.52 -3.75 -24.27
CA LYS A 49 25.51 -3.86 -23.23
C LYS A 49 25.68 -2.63 -22.34
N PRO A 50 24.62 -1.84 -22.08
CA PRO A 50 24.71 -0.83 -21.07
C PRO A 50 25.06 -1.56 -19.78
N THR A 51 26.29 -1.42 -19.33
CA THR A 51 26.71 -1.78 -17.98
C THR A 51 25.95 -0.84 -17.07
N VAL A 52 24.74 -1.23 -16.68
CA VAL A 52 24.08 -0.69 -15.49
C VAL A 52 25.07 -0.99 -14.37
N ARG A 53 25.90 0.00 -14.10
CA ARG A 53 26.80 -0.01 -12.95
C ARG A 53 25.89 -0.27 -11.76
N LYS A 54 25.83 -1.53 -11.32
CA LYS A 54 25.26 -1.92 -10.04
C LYS A 54 26.02 -1.05 -9.06
N VAL A 55 25.41 0.07 -8.65
CA VAL A 55 25.84 0.80 -7.47
C VAL A 55 25.64 -0.25 -6.37
N ALA A 56 26.69 -0.98 -6.11
CA ALA A 56 26.76 -1.87 -4.98
C ALA A 56 26.41 -0.97 -3.82
N SER A 57 25.19 -1.17 -3.29
CA SER A 57 24.73 -0.52 -2.08
C SER A 57 25.66 -1.03 -0.97
N SER A 58 26.87 -0.48 -0.96
CA SER A 58 27.82 -0.74 0.10
C SER A 58 27.18 -0.23 1.38
N TRP A 59 27.22 -1.01 2.42
CA TRP A 59 26.80 -0.62 3.76
C TRP A 59 27.37 0.77 4.13
N GLY A 60 28.57 1.08 3.63
CA GLY A 60 29.21 2.39 3.79
C GLY A 60 28.44 3.54 3.14
N ALA A 61 27.85 3.36 1.94
CA ALA A 61 27.05 4.41 1.30
C ALA A 61 25.75 4.69 2.08
N ARG A 62 25.12 3.65 2.64
CA ARG A 62 23.91 3.83 3.48
C ARG A 62 24.23 4.50 4.82
N LEU A 63 25.33 4.10 5.47
CA LEU A 63 25.81 4.76 6.68
C LEU A 63 26.20 6.21 6.39
N GLY A 64 26.91 6.47 5.29
CA GLY A 64 27.26 7.83 4.88
C GLY A 64 26.02 8.72 4.65
N ALA A 65 24.99 8.20 3.99
CA ALA A 65 23.73 8.92 3.81
C ALA A 65 23.03 9.21 5.15
N LEU A 66 23.02 8.25 6.07
CA LEU A 66 22.41 8.43 7.39
C LEU A 66 23.17 9.50 8.20
N VAL A 67 24.49 9.42 8.23
CA VAL A 67 25.35 10.42 8.91
C VAL A 67 25.16 11.80 8.30
N PHE A 68 25.10 11.89 6.95
CA PHE A 68 24.85 13.16 6.27
C PHE A 68 23.53 13.79 6.72
N TRP A 69 22.43 13.05 6.76
CA TRP A 69 21.15 13.60 7.19
C TRP A 69 21.10 13.95 8.68
N LEU A 70 21.79 13.19 9.55
CA LEU A 70 21.93 13.53 10.96
C LEU A 70 22.74 14.83 11.16
N VAL A 71 23.80 15.05 10.39
CA VAL A 71 24.58 16.29 10.40
C VAL A 71 23.75 17.47 9.92
N VAL A 72 23.01 17.32 8.83
CA VAL A 72 22.09 18.35 8.32
C VAL A 72 21.05 18.71 9.39
N TRP A 73 20.43 17.72 10.04
CA TRP A 73 19.49 17.97 11.13
C TRP A 73 20.14 18.67 12.31
N GLN A 74 21.35 18.26 12.72
CA GLN A 74 22.08 18.92 13.81
C GLN A 74 22.40 20.38 13.49
N ILE A 75 22.86 20.66 12.26
CA ILE A 75 23.14 22.03 11.83
C ILE A 75 21.85 22.88 11.83
N ALA A 76 20.76 22.35 11.31
CA ALA A 76 19.48 23.04 11.31
C ALA A 76 19.00 23.36 12.73
N ALA A 77 19.15 22.43 13.68
CA ALA A 77 18.78 22.64 15.08
C ALA A 77 19.64 23.75 15.73
N VAL A 78 20.94 23.77 15.46
CA VAL A 78 21.86 24.80 15.99
C VAL A 78 21.56 26.18 15.38
N VAL A 79 21.25 26.25 14.06
CA VAL A 79 20.94 27.51 13.36
C VAL A 79 19.65 28.13 13.86
N ILE A 80 18.61 27.28 14.08
CA ILE A 80 17.31 27.74 14.58
C ILE A 80 17.41 28.18 16.04
N ASN A 81 18.28 27.52 16.81
CA ASN A 81 18.57 27.81 18.22
C ASN A 81 17.31 28.02 19.08
N GLN A 82 16.26 27.29 18.81
CA GLN A 82 14.98 27.28 19.55
C GLN A 82 14.50 25.83 19.73
N ASP A 83 14.72 25.28 20.91
CA ASP A 83 14.39 23.88 21.23
C ASP A 83 12.89 23.58 21.08
N ILE A 84 12.03 24.59 21.19
CA ILE A 84 10.56 24.45 20.99
C ILE A 84 10.23 24.19 19.51
N VAL A 85 11.04 24.71 18.57
CA VAL A 85 10.77 24.58 17.13
C VAL A 85 11.45 23.32 16.58
N LEU A 86 12.72 23.14 16.90
CA LEU A 86 13.51 22.02 16.37
C LEU A 86 14.53 21.54 17.42
N THR A 87 14.28 20.36 17.92
CA THR A 87 15.20 19.68 18.87
C THR A 87 16.36 19.05 18.13
N SER A 88 17.56 19.07 18.76
CA SER A 88 18.73 18.41 18.21
C SER A 88 18.63 16.86 18.30
N PRO A 89 19.29 16.12 17.39
CA PRO A 89 19.38 14.65 17.49
C PRO A 89 19.92 14.18 18.83
N ILE A 90 20.87 14.91 19.41
CA ILE A 90 21.49 14.55 20.69
C ILE A 90 20.47 14.62 21.83
N GLN A 91 19.72 15.73 21.93
CA GLN A 91 18.65 15.88 22.92
C GLN A 91 17.55 14.85 22.73
N THR A 92 17.16 14.56 21.48
CA THR A 92 16.18 13.50 21.16
C THR A 92 16.62 12.15 21.71
N ILE A 93 17.88 11.77 21.51
CA ILE A 93 18.41 10.48 22.00
C ILE A 93 18.49 10.48 23.53
N GLN A 94 18.92 11.56 24.16
CA GLN A 94 18.97 11.69 25.63
C GLN A 94 17.57 11.54 26.23
N THR A 95 16.57 12.24 25.66
CA THR A 95 15.17 12.12 26.09
C THR A 95 14.62 10.71 25.87
N LEU A 96 14.94 10.08 24.74
CA LEU A 96 14.55 8.70 24.49
C LEU A 96 15.12 7.75 25.55
N PHE A 97 16.37 7.96 25.93
CA PHE A 97 17.03 7.12 26.96
C PHE A 97 16.40 7.31 28.33
N SER A 98 16.03 8.53 28.71
CA SER A 98 15.33 8.81 29.97
C SER A 98 13.90 8.21 29.95
N LEU A 99 13.16 8.32 28.86
CA LEU A 99 11.84 7.71 28.70
C LEU A 99 11.89 6.18 28.76
N ALA A 100 12.92 5.56 28.17
CA ALA A 100 13.08 4.10 28.15
C ALA A 100 13.31 3.48 29.53
N GLN A 101 13.68 4.29 30.53
CA GLN A 101 13.82 3.84 31.93
C GLN A 101 12.47 3.74 32.65
N LEU A 102 11.42 4.38 32.11
CA LEU A 102 10.09 4.38 32.72
C LEU A 102 9.33 3.11 32.30
N ARG A 103 8.66 2.47 33.25
CA ARG A 103 7.79 1.31 33.00
C ARG A 103 6.65 1.67 32.03
N GLU A 104 6.11 2.86 32.17
CA GLU A 104 5.01 3.38 31.36
C GLU A 104 5.35 3.42 29.86
N PHE A 105 6.60 3.73 29.52
CA PHE A 105 7.09 3.73 28.14
C PHE A 105 6.87 2.36 27.45
N TRP A 106 7.29 1.28 28.11
CA TRP A 106 7.17 -0.08 27.56
C TRP A 106 5.74 -0.58 27.53
N VAL A 107 4.93 -0.21 28.53
CA VAL A 107 3.49 -0.53 28.57
C VAL A 107 2.76 0.14 27.40
N SER A 108 3.02 1.41 27.16
CA SER A 108 2.40 2.17 26.05
C SER A 108 2.78 1.59 24.69
N ILE A 109 4.06 1.24 24.48
CA ILE A 109 4.51 0.57 23.26
C ILE A 109 3.80 -0.79 23.09
N GLY A 110 3.77 -1.60 24.15
CA GLY A 110 3.15 -2.93 24.10
C GLY A 110 1.68 -2.89 23.79
N LEU A 111 0.92 -1.97 24.40
CA LEU A 111 -0.51 -1.83 24.17
C LEU A 111 -0.82 -1.26 22.77
N SER A 112 -0.08 -0.26 22.29
CA SER A 112 -0.22 0.24 20.91
C SER A 112 0.08 -0.84 19.89
N LEU A 113 1.17 -1.60 20.06
CA LEU A 113 1.49 -2.75 19.22
C LEU A 113 0.34 -3.76 19.20
N LEU A 114 -0.15 -4.17 20.37
CA LEU A 114 -1.22 -5.14 20.50
C LEU A 114 -2.49 -4.69 19.74
N ARG A 115 -2.89 -3.42 19.92
CA ARG A 115 -4.06 -2.84 19.24
C ARG A 115 -3.90 -2.84 17.71
N ILE A 116 -2.76 -2.37 17.22
CA ILE A 116 -2.48 -2.28 15.78
C ILE A 116 -2.40 -3.67 15.14
N PHE A 117 -1.69 -4.61 15.77
CA PHE A 117 -1.60 -5.99 15.29
C PHE A 117 -2.95 -6.71 15.34
N ALA A 118 -3.76 -6.48 16.37
CA ALA A 118 -5.11 -7.04 16.44
C ALA A 118 -5.98 -6.55 15.27
N GLY A 119 -5.93 -5.23 14.96
CA GLY A 119 -6.61 -4.66 13.80
C GLY A 119 -6.13 -5.26 12.49
N GLY A 120 -4.81 -5.38 12.29
CA GLY A 120 -4.21 -6.00 11.12
C GLY A 120 -4.56 -7.48 10.96
N ALA A 121 -4.55 -8.25 12.05
CA ALA A 121 -4.94 -9.67 12.04
C ALA A 121 -6.43 -9.85 11.70
N LEU A 122 -7.30 -9.00 12.25
CA LEU A 122 -8.71 -8.97 11.87
C LEU A 122 -8.90 -8.63 10.39
N ALA A 123 -8.16 -7.64 9.87
CA ALA A 123 -8.21 -7.28 8.45
C ALA A 123 -7.74 -8.44 7.56
N PHE A 124 -6.69 -9.14 7.96
CA PHE A 124 -6.17 -10.29 7.23
C PHE A 124 -7.19 -11.43 7.19
N THR A 125 -7.78 -11.78 8.31
CA THR A 125 -8.75 -12.89 8.41
C THR A 125 -10.05 -12.55 7.68
N VAL A 126 -10.66 -11.40 7.98
CA VAL A 126 -11.93 -10.96 7.38
C VAL A 126 -11.75 -10.65 5.90
N GLY A 127 -10.69 -9.93 5.52
CA GLY A 127 -10.39 -9.58 4.13
C GLY A 127 -10.16 -10.80 3.26
N SER A 128 -9.38 -11.78 3.74
CA SER A 128 -9.16 -13.04 3.01
C SER A 128 -10.44 -13.86 2.89
N LEU A 129 -11.25 -13.94 3.95
CA LEU A 129 -12.53 -14.65 3.92
C LEU A 129 -13.51 -14.00 2.93
N LEU A 130 -13.66 -12.67 2.99
CA LEU A 130 -14.50 -11.93 2.06
C LEU A 130 -14.04 -12.06 0.61
N ALA A 131 -12.73 -12.03 0.36
CA ALA A 131 -12.17 -12.24 -0.97
C ALA A 131 -12.47 -13.64 -1.50
N PHE A 132 -12.34 -14.67 -0.67
CA PHE A 132 -12.68 -16.05 -1.05
C PHE A 132 -14.18 -16.21 -1.33
N LEU A 133 -15.05 -15.59 -0.51
CA LEU A 133 -16.49 -15.59 -0.75
C LEU A 133 -16.84 -14.85 -2.05
N SER A 134 -16.20 -13.72 -2.31
CA SER A 134 -16.38 -12.93 -3.54
C SER A 134 -15.87 -13.66 -4.79
N PHE A 135 -14.83 -14.46 -4.66
CA PHE A 135 -14.36 -15.35 -5.72
C PHE A 135 -15.38 -16.45 -6.04
N LYS A 136 -15.99 -17.04 -5.02
CA LYS A 136 -16.97 -18.10 -5.18
C LYS A 136 -18.35 -17.60 -5.62
N TYR A 137 -18.80 -16.45 -5.10
CA TYR A 137 -20.15 -15.93 -5.31
C TYR A 137 -20.10 -14.52 -5.92
N LYS A 138 -20.48 -14.40 -7.18
CA LYS A 138 -20.51 -13.11 -7.92
C LYS A 138 -21.36 -12.03 -7.23
N LEU A 139 -22.46 -12.42 -6.58
CA LEU A 139 -23.31 -11.51 -5.81
C LEU A 139 -22.57 -10.82 -4.67
N ILE A 140 -21.73 -11.58 -3.93
CA ILE A 140 -20.94 -11.04 -2.83
C ILE A 140 -19.92 -10.02 -3.37
N LYS A 141 -19.27 -10.33 -4.49
CA LYS A 141 -18.35 -9.40 -5.15
C LYS A 141 -19.04 -8.07 -5.48
N ILE A 142 -20.19 -8.12 -6.15
CA ILE A 142 -20.96 -6.93 -6.55
C ILE A 142 -21.40 -6.12 -5.32
N LEU A 143 -21.76 -6.78 -4.22
CA LEU A 143 -22.20 -6.12 -2.99
C LEU A 143 -21.06 -5.42 -2.26
N PHE A 144 -19.89 -6.04 -2.16
CA PHE A 144 -18.77 -5.51 -1.40
C PHE A 144 -17.86 -4.57 -2.18
N GLU A 145 -17.85 -4.63 -3.51
CA GLU A 145 -17.01 -3.78 -4.36
C GLU A 145 -17.23 -2.27 -4.09
N PRO A 146 -18.47 -1.73 -4.02
CA PRO A 146 -18.68 -0.33 -3.69
C PRO A 146 -18.26 0.01 -2.26
N LEU A 147 -18.46 -0.88 -1.29
CA LEU A 147 -18.03 -0.68 0.09
C LEU A 147 -16.50 -0.56 0.20
N ILE A 148 -15.78 -1.49 -0.41
CA ILE A 148 -14.31 -1.49 -0.45
C ILE A 148 -13.77 -0.24 -1.14
N SER A 149 -14.40 0.17 -2.25
CA SER A 149 -14.04 1.41 -2.97
C SER A 149 -14.26 2.65 -2.11
N THR A 150 -15.37 2.71 -1.38
CA THR A 150 -15.68 3.82 -0.47
C THR A 150 -14.65 3.91 0.66
N ILE A 151 -14.31 2.81 1.30
CA ILE A 151 -13.30 2.78 2.39
C ILE A 151 -11.94 3.32 1.89
N LYS A 152 -11.52 2.97 0.67
CA LYS A 152 -10.27 3.46 0.07
C LYS A 152 -10.27 4.96 -0.19
N SER A 153 -11.43 5.56 -0.44
CA SER A 153 -11.56 6.96 -0.85
C SER A 153 -11.64 7.93 0.33
N ILE A 154 -12.01 7.44 1.51
CA ILE A 154 -12.20 8.31 2.68
C ILE A 154 -10.86 8.56 3.37
N PRO A 155 -10.53 9.83 3.69
CA PRO A 155 -9.35 10.16 4.49
C PRO A 155 -9.39 9.51 5.87
N VAL A 156 -8.24 8.99 6.33
CA VAL A 156 -8.14 8.29 7.64
C VAL A 156 -8.65 9.15 8.79
N ALA A 157 -8.29 10.45 8.81
CA ALA A 157 -8.72 11.35 9.88
C ALA A 157 -10.24 11.49 9.99
N SER A 158 -10.94 11.52 8.85
CA SER A 158 -12.41 11.57 8.82
C SER A 158 -13.02 10.29 9.39
N PHE A 159 -12.45 9.12 9.07
CA PHE A 159 -12.89 7.86 9.66
C PHE A 159 -12.68 7.81 11.18
N VAL A 160 -11.54 8.31 11.67
CA VAL A 160 -11.25 8.34 13.10
C VAL A 160 -12.31 9.16 13.83
N ILE A 161 -12.63 10.38 13.35
CA ILE A 161 -13.62 11.26 13.96
C ILE A 161 -15.01 10.62 13.93
N LEU A 162 -15.37 10.00 12.79
CA LEU A 162 -16.65 9.32 12.65
C LEU A 162 -16.79 8.16 13.64
N LEU A 163 -15.76 7.33 13.76
CA LEU A 163 -15.79 6.17 14.65
C LEU A 163 -15.76 6.53 16.13
N LEU A 164 -15.23 7.70 16.51
CA LEU A 164 -15.27 8.18 17.89
C LEU A 164 -16.69 8.31 18.45
N ILE A 165 -17.70 8.45 17.58
CA ILE A 165 -19.10 8.54 18.00
C ILE A 165 -19.61 7.18 18.53
N TRP A 166 -19.15 6.07 17.95
CA TRP A 166 -19.70 4.74 18.24
C TRP A 166 -18.70 3.81 18.94
N VAL A 167 -17.41 4.03 18.74
CA VAL A 167 -16.35 3.14 19.23
C VAL A 167 -15.63 3.79 20.41
N ARG A 168 -15.52 3.05 21.51
CA ARG A 168 -14.71 3.48 22.68
C ARG A 168 -13.25 3.67 22.30
N THR A 169 -12.61 4.68 22.86
CA THR A 169 -11.23 5.07 22.57
C THR A 169 -10.20 3.90 22.60
N PRO A 170 -10.27 2.92 23.53
CA PRO A 170 -9.31 1.81 23.53
C PRO A 170 -9.38 0.90 22.30
N TYR A 171 -10.54 0.83 21.63
CA TYR A 171 -10.77 0.00 20.45
C TYR A 171 -10.65 0.76 19.12
N LEU A 172 -10.47 2.08 19.18
CA LEU A 172 -10.43 2.95 18.01
C LEU A 172 -9.26 2.60 17.10
N SER A 173 -8.06 2.42 17.67
CA SER A 173 -6.86 2.03 16.92
C SER A 173 -7.02 0.67 16.23
N ILE A 174 -7.65 -0.30 16.90
CA ILE A 174 -7.97 -1.61 16.32
C ILE A 174 -8.90 -1.45 15.11
N SER A 175 -10.00 -0.69 15.28
CA SER A 175 -11.02 -0.50 14.24
C SER A 175 -10.48 0.24 13.02
N ILE A 176 -9.68 1.28 13.23
CA ILE A 176 -9.07 2.05 12.13
C ILE A 176 -8.01 1.23 11.40
N SER A 177 -7.13 0.53 12.12
CA SER A 177 -6.14 -0.36 11.52
C SER A 177 -6.81 -1.46 10.70
N PHE A 178 -7.92 -2.03 11.21
CA PHE A 178 -8.72 -3.00 10.49
C PHE A 178 -9.30 -2.43 9.19
N LEU A 179 -9.98 -1.27 9.27
CA LEU A 179 -10.63 -0.66 8.10
C LEU A 179 -9.63 -0.28 7.01
N MET A 180 -8.45 0.22 7.38
CA MET A 180 -7.44 0.64 6.40
C MET A 180 -6.74 -0.54 5.72
N ALA A 181 -6.54 -1.63 6.43
CA ALA A 181 -5.89 -2.83 5.88
C ALA A 181 -6.85 -3.74 5.11
N LEU A 182 -8.13 -3.75 5.48
CA LEU A 182 -9.15 -4.62 4.89
C LEU A 182 -9.20 -4.55 3.36
N PRO A 183 -9.30 -3.36 2.72
CA PRO A 183 -9.33 -3.26 1.26
C PRO A 183 -8.08 -3.80 0.60
N ILE A 184 -6.91 -3.57 1.20
CA ILE A 184 -5.62 -3.99 0.64
C ILE A 184 -5.55 -5.51 0.58
N ILE A 185 -5.89 -6.18 1.68
CA ILE A 185 -5.90 -7.65 1.75
C ILE A 185 -7.00 -8.25 0.87
N TYR A 186 -8.21 -7.69 0.91
CA TYR A 186 -9.33 -8.15 0.09
C TYR A 186 -8.99 -8.13 -1.40
N ILE A 187 -8.49 -7.00 -1.91
CA ILE A 187 -8.16 -6.84 -3.33
C ILE A 187 -7.02 -7.80 -3.73
N ALA A 188 -5.95 -7.84 -2.94
CA ALA A 188 -4.81 -8.68 -3.27
C ALA A 188 -5.13 -10.17 -3.28
N VAL A 189 -5.96 -10.63 -2.34
CA VAL A 189 -6.41 -12.03 -2.30
C VAL A 189 -7.36 -12.31 -3.46
N LEU A 190 -8.32 -11.42 -3.73
CA LEU A 190 -9.27 -11.61 -4.82
C LEU A 190 -8.58 -11.62 -6.19
N GLU A 191 -7.70 -10.65 -6.45
CA GLU A 191 -6.92 -10.59 -7.69
C GLU A 191 -5.98 -11.80 -7.83
N GLY A 192 -5.33 -12.21 -6.75
CA GLY A 192 -4.49 -13.41 -6.74
C GLY A 192 -5.27 -14.68 -7.06
N LEU A 193 -6.51 -14.81 -6.59
CA LEU A 193 -7.37 -15.94 -6.92
C LEU A 193 -7.87 -15.89 -8.37
N LEU A 194 -8.19 -14.70 -8.88
CA LEU A 194 -8.67 -14.50 -10.26
C LEU A 194 -7.55 -14.66 -11.30
N SER A 195 -6.30 -14.37 -10.93
CA SER A 195 -5.12 -14.49 -11.81
C SER A 195 -4.52 -15.89 -11.86
N THR A 196 -5.17 -16.88 -11.22
CA THR A 196 -4.69 -18.27 -11.25
C THR A 196 -4.70 -18.81 -12.68
N ASP A 197 -3.57 -19.41 -13.10
CA ASP A 197 -3.38 -19.95 -14.45
C ASP A 197 -4.38 -21.08 -14.75
N HIS A 198 -5.13 -20.92 -15.84
CA HIS A 198 -6.13 -21.88 -16.29
C HIS A 198 -5.52 -23.24 -16.63
N GLN A 199 -4.28 -23.26 -17.14
CA GLN A 199 -3.56 -24.50 -17.47
C GLN A 199 -3.31 -25.36 -16.22
N LEU A 200 -3.00 -24.73 -15.09
CA LEU A 200 -2.83 -25.44 -13.82
C LEU A 200 -4.15 -26.02 -13.30
N ILE A 201 -5.25 -25.33 -13.58
CA ILE A 201 -6.58 -25.78 -13.23
C ILE A 201 -6.97 -27.00 -14.05
N GLU A 202 -6.73 -26.99 -15.37
CA GLU A 202 -6.95 -28.11 -16.28
C GLU A 202 -6.08 -29.31 -15.92
N MET A 203 -4.79 -29.07 -15.60
CA MET A 203 -3.90 -30.11 -15.12
C MET A 203 -4.44 -30.81 -13.85
N ALA A 204 -4.96 -30.01 -12.90
CA ALA A 204 -5.54 -30.56 -11.68
C ALA A 204 -6.79 -31.42 -11.96
N ASP A 205 -7.58 -31.06 -12.95
CA ASP A 205 -8.75 -31.86 -13.36
C ASP A 205 -8.33 -33.18 -13.98
N VAL A 206 -7.26 -33.20 -14.81
CA VAL A 206 -6.70 -34.44 -15.38
C VAL A 206 -6.16 -35.37 -14.29
N TYR A 207 -5.47 -34.82 -13.29
CA TYR A 207 -4.94 -35.61 -12.15
C TYR A 207 -5.97 -35.86 -11.05
N GLN A 208 -7.23 -35.49 -11.25
CA GLN A 208 -8.33 -35.65 -10.29
C GLN A 208 -8.04 -35.04 -8.91
N ILE A 209 -7.28 -33.92 -8.89
CA ILE A 209 -6.99 -33.18 -7.66
C ILE A 209 -8.23 -32.32 -7.32
N HIS A 210 -8.98 -32.72 -6.27
CA HIS A 210 -10.23 -32.08 -5.91
C HIS A 210 -10.17 -31.46 -4.48
N GLY A 211 -11.10 -30.56 -4.19
CA GLY A 211 -11.34 -30.03 -2.85
C GLY A 211 -10.17 -29.26 -2.26
N TRP A 212 -9.82 -29.57 -1.00
CA TRP A 212 -8.80 -28.87 -0.23
C TRP A 212 -7.39 -28.97 -0.82
N GLN A 213 -7.06 -30.10 -1.44
CA GLN A 213 -5.75 -30.30 -2.08
C GLN A 213 -5.58 -29.34 -3.27
N ARG A 214 -6.61 -29.11 -4.09
CA ARG A 214 -6.60 -28.15 -5.20
C ARG A 214 -6.38 -26.71 -4.70
N ILE A 215 -7.09 -26.33 -3.62
CA ILE A 215 -6.91 -25.00 -3.03
C ILE A 215 -5.48 -24.83 -2.55
N LYS A 216 -4.93 -25.81 -1.87
CA LYS A 216 -3.59 -25.73 -1.29
C LYS A 216 -2.49 -25.77 -2.31
N ALA A 217 -2.55 -26.65 -3.32
CA ALA A 217 -1.48 -26.86 -4.28
C ALA A 217 -1.45 -25.79 -5.37
N ILE A 218 -2.61 -25.27 -5.80
CA ILE A 218 -2.72 -24.35 -6.92
C ILE A 218 -2.96 -22.92 -6.45
N TYR A 219 -4.13 -22.68 -5.85
CA TYR A 219 -4.52 -21.32 -5.51
C TYR A 219 -3.61 -20.67 -4.47
N LEU A 220 -3.25 -21.40 -3.41
CA LEU A 220 -2.42 -20.86 -2.33
C LEU A 220 -0.99 -20.61 -2.79
N SER A 221 -0.42 -21.47 -3.62
CA SER A 221 0.93 -21.29 -4.19
C SER A 221 1.01 -20.04 -5.07
N GLN A 222 0.02 -19.82 -5.94
CA GLN A 222 -0.05 -18.66 -6.82
C GLN A 222 -0.38 -17.35 -6.06
N LEU A 223 -1.18 -17.44 -5.00
CA LEU A 223 -1.56 -16.31 -4.17
C LEU A 223 -0.40 -15.79 -3.30
N MET A 224 0.55 -16.65 -2.92
CA MET A 224 1.61 -16.30 -1.96
C MET A 224 2.43 -15.05 -2.29
N PRO A 225 2.90 -14.81 -3.52
CA PRO A 225 3.66 -13.61 -3.85
C PRO A 225 2.84 -12.33 -3.63
N SER A 226 1.60 -12.30 -4.14
CA SER A 226 0.67 -11.18 -4.00
C SER A 226 0.32 -10.95 -2.53
N LEU A 227 0.07 -12.02 -1.77
CA LEU A 227 -0.25 -11.94 -0.35
C LEU A 227 0.91 -11.39 0.49
N LYS A 228 2.15 -11.79 0.21
CA LYS A 228 3.34 -11.23 0.88
C LYS A 228 3.45 -9.72 0.66
N THR A 229 3.32 -9.27 -0.59
CA THR A 229 3.39 -7.85 -0.94
C THR A 229 2.25 -7.07 -0.29
N ALA A 230 1.02 -7.58 -0.38
CA ALA A 230 -0.15 -6.94 0.22
C ALA A 230 -0.05 -6.87 1.75
N THR A 231 0.48 -7.90 2.41
CA THR A 231 0.65 -7.90 3.87
C THR A 231 1.66 -6.85 4.30
N SER A 232 2.78 -6.68 3.59
CA SER A 232 3.74 -5.60 3.88
C SER A 232 3.10 -4.22 3.74
N LEU A 233 2.37 -3.98 2.64
CA LEU A 233 1.64 -2.72 2.42
C LEU A 233 0.57 -2.49 3.51
N ALA A 234 -0.23 -3.51 3.81
CA ALA A 234 -1.28 -3.43 4.81
C ALA A 234 -0.73 -3.12 6.20
N MET A 235 0.40 -3.73 6.59
CA MET A 235 1.06 -3.43 7.87
C MET A 235 1.54 -1.98 7.96
N GLY A 236 2.12 -1.44 6.89
CA GLY A 236 2.50 -0.02 6.84
C GLY A 236 1.29 0.91 7.03
N PHE A 237 0.16 0.58 6.40
CA PHE A 237 -1.10 1.33 6.58
C PHE A 237 -1.70 1.15 7.97
N CYS A 238 -1.75 -0.07 8.52
CA CYS A 238 -2.18 -0.34 9.90
C CYS A 238 -1.42 0.52 10.90
N TRP A 239 -0.11 0.56 10.76
CA TRP A 239 0.75 1.30 11.67
C TRP A 239 0.47 2.80 11.63
N LYS A 240 0.52 3.40 10.44
CA LYS A 240 0.27 4.83 10.26
C LYS A 240 -1.13 5.24 10.73
N SER A 241 -2.15 4.49 10.34
CA SER A 241 -3.54 4.79 10.68
C SER A 241 -3.86 4.49 12.14
N GLY A 242 -3.29 3.43 12.71
CA GLY A 242 -3.47 3.07 14.11
C GLY A 242 -2.88 4.11 15.07
N ILE A 243 -1.66 4.59 14.81
CA ILE A 243 -1.06 5.68 15.59
C ILE A 243 -1.85 6.99 15.40
N ALA A 244 -2.29 7.32 14.17
CA ALA A 244 -3.13 8.50 13.95
C ALA A 244 -4.45 8.42 14.74
N ALA A 245 -5.05 7.23 14.82
CA ALA A 245 -6.23 6.99 15.62
C ALA A 245 -5.96 7.14 17.13
N GLU A 246 -4.80 6.74 17.62
CA GLU A 246 -4.40 6.94 19.01
C GLU A 246 -4.15 8.43 19.34
N VAL A 247 -3.54 9.18 18.43
CA VAL A 247 -3.31 10.62 18.60
C VAL A 247 -4.63 11.41 18.68
N ILE A 248 -5.65 10.99 17.94
CA ILE A 248 -6.96 11.67 17.94
C ILE A 248 -7.85 11.15 19.07
N GLY A 249 -7.85 9.84 19.30
CA GLY A 249 -8.72 9.18 20.28
C GLY A 249 -8.20 9.18 21.72
N LEU A 250 -6.91 9.41 21.90
CA LEU A 250 -6.22 9.50 23.22
C LEU A 250 -6.51 8.30 24.15
N PRO A 251 -6.37 7.07 23.72
CA PRO A 251 -6.54 5.94 24.63
C PRO A 251 -5.38 5.90 25.63
N THR A 252 -5.71 5.65 26.90
CA THR A 252 -4.74 5.58 27.99
C THR A 252 -3.62 4.56 27.68
N PHE A 253 -2.40 4.89 28.07
CA PHE A 253 -1.20 4.09 27.80
C PHE A 253 -1.04 3.76 26.31
N SER A 254 -0.93 4.80 25.48
CA SER A 254 -0.67 4.66 24.04
C SER A 254 0.45 5.58 23.58
N ILE A 255 1.11 5.17 22.50
CA ILE A 255 2.12 6.01 21.84
C ILE A 255 1.49 7.32 21.37
N GLY A 256 0.24 7.25 20.83
CA GLY A 256 -0.47 8.41 20.35
C GLY A 256 -0.83 9.42 21.45
N GLU A 257 -1.18 8.95 22.65
CA GLU A 257 -1.42 9.80 23.82
C GLU A 257 -0.16 10.59 24.21
N HIS A 258 1.00 9.92 24.27
CA HIS A 258 2.28 10.56 24.58
C HIS A 258 2.70 11.58 23.51
N LEU A 259 2.49 11.27 22.21
CA LEU A 259 2.73 12.22 21.13
C LEU A 259 1.84 13.46 21.24
N TYR A 260 0.57 13.27 21.57
CA TYR A 260 -0.37 14.39 21.76
C TYR A 260 0.01 15.25 22.95
N ASN A 261 0.33 14.63 24.10
CA ASN A 261 0.76 15.33 25.30
C ASN A 261 2.05 16.11 25.06
N ALA A 262 3.06 15.51 24.44
CA ALA A 262 4.29 16.20 24.07
C ALA A 262 4.02 17.45 23.19
N LYS A 263 3.08 17.35 22.25
CA LYS A 263 2.63 18.49 21.43
C LYS A 263 1.95 19.58 22.28
N VAL A 264 1.03 19.22 23.17
CA VAL A 264 0.28 20.17 23.98
C VAL A 264 1.17 20.91 24.97
N TYR A 265 2.12 20.19 25.58
CA TYR A 265 3.07 20.77 26.53
C TYR A 265 4.29 21.42 25.85
N LEU A 266 4.35 21.43 24.51
CA LEU A 266 5.48 21.96 23.72
C LEU A 266 6.82 21.29 24.10
N ASP A 267 6.77 20.03 24.54
CA ASP A 267 7.94 19.19 24.80
C ASP A 267 8.43 18.57 23.48
N THR A 268 9.10 19.39 22.70
CA THR A 268 9.61 18.99 21.39
C THR A 268 10.61 17.82 21.47
N PRO A 269 11.54 17.75 22.44
CA PRO A 269 12.41 16.60 22.64
C PRO A 269 11.64 15.28 22.79
N ALA A 270 10.59 15.26 23.63
CA ALA A 270 9.75 14.09 23.81
C ALA A 270 8.95 13.74 22.55
N LEU A 271 8.44 14.75 21.81
CA LEU A 271 7.73 14.56 20.54
C LEU A 271 8.62 13.83 19.51
N PHE A 272 9.86 14.29 19.33
CA PHE A 272 10.81 13.64 18.42
C PHE A 272 11.24 12.25 18.91
N ALA A 273 11.42 12.07 20.22
CA ALA A 273 11.75 10.76 20.81
C ALA A 273 10.65 9.73 20.54
N TRP A 274 9.38 10.08 20.80
CA TRP A 274 8.24 9.21 20.48
C TRP A 274 8.06 8.97 18.99
N THR A 275 8.34 9.96 18.14
CA THR A 275 8.32 9.79 16.68
C THR A 275 9.39 8.77 16.23
N LEU A 276 10.58 8.81 16.83
CA LEU A 276 11.62 7.83 16.58
C LEU A 276 11.17 6.42 17.00
N VAL A 277 10.53 6.30 18.16
CA VAL A 277 9.91 5.03 18.61
C VAL A 277 8.92 4.50 17.56
N VAL A 278 8.03 5.35 17.05
CA VAL A 278 7.07 4.97 16.01
C VAL A 278 7.77 4.40 14.78
N ILE A 279 8.82 5.07 14.29
CA ILE A 279 9.60 4.62 13.12
C ILE A 279 10.25 3.26 13.37
N VAL A 280 10.91 3.09 14.50
CA VAL A 280 11.61 1.85 14.88
C VAL A 280 10.62 0.71 15.04
N MET A 281 9.52 0.94 15.75
CA MET A 281 8.50 -0.07 16.02
C MET A 281 7.73 -0.46 14.77
N SER A 282 7.49 0.48 13.84
CA SER A 282 6.91 0.19 12.53
C SER A 282 7.80 -0.77 11.73
N ALA A 283 9.09 -0.47 11.64
CA ALA A 283 10.03 -1.30 10.89
C ALA A 283 10.24 -2.68 11.53
N LEU A 284 10.22 -2.77 12.86
CA LEU A 284 10.29 -4.05 13.59
C LEU A 284 9.00 -4.85 13.38
N GLY A 285 7.85 -4.21 13.52
CA GLY A 285 6.55 -4.83 13.35
C GLY A 285 6.37 -5.43 11.96
N GLU A 286 6.71 -4.68 10.92
CA GLU A 286 6.68 -5.17 9.54
C GLU A 286 7.58 -6.40 9.36
N LYS A 287 8.82 -6.35 9.86
CA LYS A 287 9.75 -7.49 9.78
C LYS A 287 9.23 -8.73 10.49
N ILE A 288 8.61 -8.58 11.66
CA ILE A 288 8.04 -9.68 12.43
C ILE A 288 6.90 -10.34 11.64
N VAL A 289 5.95 -9.54 11.14
CA VAL A 289 4.81 -10.06 10.35
C VAL A 289 5.29 -10.72 9.08
N MET A 290 6.24 -10.12 8.35
CA MET A 290 6.78 -10.70 7.12
C MET A 290 7.51 -12.01 7.36
N ARG A 291 8.23 -12.16 8.48
CA ARG A 291 8.83 -13.44 8.88
C ARG A 291 7.76 -14.49 9.19
N LEU A 292 6.70 -14.09 9.90
CA LEU A 292 5.58 -14.98 10.23
C LEU A 292 4.87 -15.48 8.96
N VAL A 293 4.54 -14.58 8.04
CA VAL A 293 3.91 -14.92 6.75
C VAL A 293 4.82 -15.83 5.93
N SER A 294 6.12 -15.52 5.87
CA SER A 294 7.08 -16.37 5.15
C SER A 294 7.25 -17.76 5.77
N TRP A 295 7.21 -17.84 7.11
CA TRP A 295 7.27 -19.11 7.81
C TRP A 295 6.02 -19.95 7.59
N VAL A 296 4.83 -19.35 7.63
CA VAL A 296 3.55 -20.01 7.32
C VAL A 296 3.57 -20.52 5.87
N ALA A 297 4.01 -19.69 4.93
CA ALA A 297 4.14 -20.05 3.52
C ALA A 297 5.03 -21.30 3.34
N ALA A 298 6.24 -21.28 3.92
CA ALA A 298 7.18 -22.39 3.84
C ALA A 298 6.65 -23.69 4.49
N ARG A 299 5.84 -23.56 5.54
CA ARG A 299 5.17 -24.74 6.16
C ARG A 299 4.11 -25.33 5.24
N LEU A 300 3.36 -24.49 4.57
CA LEU A 300 2.31 -24.92 3.62
C LEU A 300 2.93 -25.59 2.38
N GLU A 301 4.02 -25.06 1.85
CA GLU A 301 4.76 -25.66 0.73
C GLU A 301 5.30 -27.05 1.10
N LYS A 302 5.95 -27.20 2.26
CA LYS A 302 6.46 -28.51 2.75
C LYS A 302 5.38 -29.55 3.01
N SER A 303 4.16 -29.15 3.26
CA SER A 303 3.04 -30.07 3.45
C SER A 303 2.39 -30.48 2.12
N CYS A 304 2.90 -29.97 0.97
CA CYS A 304 2.47 -30.35 -0.38
C CYS A 304 3.49 -31.27 -1.08
N SER A 305 4.70 -31.34 -0.59
CA SER A 305 5.75 -32.27 -1.01
C SER A 305 5.72 -33.54 -0.19
#